data_25bd434810dd4fed27941e7b4a521872
#
_entry.id   25bd434810dd4fed27941e7b4a521872
#
_cell.length_a   1.000
_cell.length_b   1.000
_cell.length_c   1.000
_cell.angle_alpha   90.00
_cell.angle_beta   90.00
_cell.angle_gamma   90.00
#
_symmetry.space_group_name_H-M   'P 1'
#
loop_
_entity.id
_entity.type
_entity.pdbx_description
1 polymer ?
#
loop_
_entity_poly.entity_id
_entity_poly.type
_entity_poly.pdbx_seq_one_letter_code
_entity_poly.pdbx_strand_id
1 'polypeptide(L)'
;MSNIPKSLTAHNLNDWLNSNYENPVIIDVRERIEINIASLPFVDIYMPLSKVSFEDVSSRISKFPNKKFVIVCHKGIRSYNFGQWLLDNDIVDEVWNLSEGIDGWSRDIDPKIPRY
;
A
#
# COMPACT_ATOMS: atom_id res chain seq x y z
N MET A 1 3.67 -21.24 -11.53
CA MET A 1 4.48 -20.20 -10.88
C MET A 1 3.69 -19.53 -9.78
N SER A 2 4.24 -19.49 -8.62
CA SER A 2 3.61 -18.72 -7.55
C SER A 2 3.85 -17.23 -7.81
N ASN A 3 2.80 -16.44 -7.64
CA ASN A 3 2.84 -14.99 -7.76
C ASN A 3 2.77 -14.42 -6.35
N ILE A 4 3.69 -13.54 -6.03
CA ILE A 4 3.77 -12.91 -4.70
C ILE A 4 3.90 -11.39 -4.85
N PRO A 5 3.56 -10.61 -3.80
CA PRO A 5 3.78 -9.18 -3.83
C PRO A 5 5.27 -8.85 -4.01
N LYS A 6 5.55 -7.84 -4.81
CA LYS A 6 6.90 -7.33 -5.00
C LYS A 6 7.28 -6.44 -3.83
N SER A 7 8.49 -6.57 -3.34
CA SER A 7 8.97 -5.75 -2.22
C SER A 7 9.42 -4.38 -2.72
N LEU A 8 9.08 -3.34 -1.98
CA LEU A 8 9.44 -1.96 -2.29
C LEU A 8 9.89 -1.28 -1.01
N THR A 9 11.12 -0.74 -1.00
CA THR A 9 11.62 0.02 0.14
C THR A 9 11.06 1.44 0.14
N ALA A 10 11.17 2.14 1.26
CA ALA A 10 10.78 3.54 1.35
C ALA A 10 11.55 4.40 0.34
N HIS A 11 12.86 4.18 0.22
CA HIS A 11 13.68 4.91 -0.76
C HIS A 11 13.23 4.65 -2.19
N ASN A 12 12.93 3.40 -2.53
CA ASN A 12 12.47 3.05 -3.88
C ASN A 12 11.11 3.67 -4.18
N LEU A 13 10.19 3.69 -3.22
CA LEU A 13 8.91 4.36 -3.41
C LEU A 13 9.10 5.87 -3.57
N ASN A 14 9.95 6.48 -2.76
CA ASN A 14 10.25 7.91 -2.87
C ASN A 14 10.81 8.25 -4.25
N ASP A 15 11.73 7.44 -4.76
CA ASP A 15 12.29 7.62 -6.09
C ASP A 15 11.20 7.50 -7.17
N TRP A 16 10.29 6.52 -7.03
CA TRP A 16 9.19 6.35 -7.97
C TRP A 16 8.28 7.58 -7.99
N LEU A 17 7.88 8.06 -6.81
CA LEU A 17 6.99 9.24 -6.69
C LEU A 17 7.62 10.51 -7.23
N ASN A 18 8.95 10.59 -7.25
CA ASN A 18 9.70 11.75 -7.78
C ASN A 18 10.19 11.54 -9.21
N SER A 19 9.87 10.42 -9.83
CA SER A 19 10.28 10.12 -11.20
C SER A 19 9.32 10.71 -12.23
N ASN A 20 9.68 10.55 -13.52
CA ASN A 20 8.80 10.89 -14.62
C ASN A 20 7.82 9.77 -14.99
N TYR A 21 7.93 8.62 -14.33
CA TYR A 21 6.99 7.51 -14.52
C TYR A 21 5.66 7.83 -13.85
N GLU A 22 4.61 7.21 -14.33
CA GLU A 22 3.30 7.33 -13.72
C GLU A 22 3.35 6.86 -12.26
N ASN A 23 2.77 7.65 -11.36
CA ASN A 23 2.69 7.30 -9.95
C ASN A 23 1.84 6.05 -9.73
N PRO A 24 2.22 5.18 -8.79
CA PRO A 24 1.37 4.09 -8.39
C PRO A 24 0.17 4.59 -7.61
N VAL A 25 -0.87 3.78 -7.54
CA VAL A 25 -2.00 3.99 -6.64
C VAL A 25 -1.60 3.46 -5.26
N ILE A 26 -1.68 4.30 -4.25
CA ILE A 26 -1.26 3.95 -2.88
C ILE A 26 -2.50 3.56 -2.07
N ILE A 27 -2.49 2.34 -1.54
CA ILE A 27 -3.58 1.80 -0.72
C ILE A 27 -3.07 1.60 0.70
N ASP A 28 -3.66 2.32 1.65
CA ASP A 28 -3.36 2.17 3.07
C ASP A 28 -4.40 1.26 3.70
N VAL A 29 -3.96 0.13 4.24
CA VAL A 29 -4.86 -0.90 4.82
C VAL A 29 -4.93 -0.86 6.33
N ARG A 30 -4.35 0.19 6.95
CA ARG A 30 -4.36 0.35 8.40
C ARG A 30 -5.75 0.74 8.90
N GLU A 31 -5.96 0.54 10.20
CA GLU A 31 -7.19 0.95 10.85
C GLU A 31 -7.21 2.47 11.07
N ARG A 32 -8.40 3.02 11.20
CA ARG A 32 -8.59 4.46 11.31
C ARG A 32 -7.83 5.08 12.49
N ILE A 33 -7.75 4.37 13.61
CA ILE A 33 -7.03 4.86 14.79
C ILE A 33 -5.56 5.06 14.48
N GLU A 34 -4.96 4.20 13.67
CA GLU A 34 -3.56 4.32 13.26
C GLU A 34 -3.35 5.53 12.33
N ILE A 35 -4.28 5.71 11.39
CA ILE A 35 -4.24 6.83 10.43
C ILE A 35 -4.32 8.17 11.16
N ASN A 36 -5.09 8.23 12.25
CA ASN A 36 -5.19 9.43 13.08
C ASN A 36 -3.90 9.72 13.86
N ILE A 37 -3.09 8.70 14.13
CA ILE A 37 -1.78 8.88 14.79
C ILE A 37 -0.74 9.36 13.80
N ALA A 38 -0.68 8.75 12.62
CA ALA A 38 0.33 9.03 11.61
C ALA A 38 -0.23 8.72 10.22
N SER A 39 -0.03 9.61 9.27
CA SER A 39 -0.55 9.47 7.90
C SER A 39 0.50 9.80 6.87
N LEU A 40 0.46 9.09 5.74
CA LEU A 40 1.22 9.46 4.55
C LEU A 40 0.42 10.52 3.79
N PRO A 41 1.10 11.52 3.19
CA PRO A 41 0.39 12.61 2.49
C PRO A 41 -0.09 12.25 1.07
N PHE A 42 0.19 11.05 0.58
CA PHE A 42 -0.04 10.66 -0.83
C PHE A 42 -0.89 9.39 -0.97
N VAL A 43 -1.73 9.06 -0.01
CA VAL A 43 -2.62 7.90 -0.08
C VAL A 43 -3.79 8.18 -1.01
N ASP A 44 -4.05 7.25 -1.92
CA ASP A 44 -5.17 7.34 -2.86
C ASP A 44 -6.42 6.63 -2.35
N ILE A 45 -6.24 5.51 -1.65
CA ILE A 45 -7.35 4.69 -1.15
C ILE A 45 -7.06 4.29 0.28
N TYR A 46 -8.01 4.55 1.18
CA TYR A 46 -8.01 3.98 2.53
C TYR A 46 -8.90 2.75 2.56
N MET A 47 -8.34 1.64 2.99
CA MET A 47 -9.00 0.33 2.92
C MET A 47 -8.75 -0.46 4.21
N PRO A 48 -9.30 0.02 5.36
CA PRO A 48 -9.08 -0.66 6.63
C PRO A 48 -9.56 -2.10 6.57
N LEU A 49 -8.67 -3.03 6.88
CA LEU A 49 -8.93 -4.46 6.68
C LEU A 49 -10.11 -4.98 7.48
N SER A 50 -10.42 -4.37 8.64
CA SER A 50 -11.57 -4.79 9.45
C SER A 50 -12.92 -4.46 8.83
N LYS A 51 -12.96 -3.66 7.76
CA LYS A 51 -14.21 -3.13 7.18
C LYS A 51 -14.38 -3.38 5.70
N VAL A 52 -13.53 -4.21 5.09
CA VAL A 52 -13.59 -4.47 3.65
C VAL A 52 -14.19 -5.83 3.37
N SER A 53 -14.88 -5.94 2.22
CA SER A 53 -15.35 -7.19 1.66
C SER A 53 -14.69 -7.42 0.31
N PHE A 54 -14.79 -8.63 -0.23
CA PHE A 54 -14.29 -8.94 -1.56
C PHE A 54 -14.89 -8.00 -2.60
N GLU A 55 -16.21 -7.81 -2.59
CA GLU A 55 -16.91 -6.98 -3.55
C GLU A 55 -16.48 -5.52 -3.46
N ASP A 56 -16.32 -5.00 -2.26
CA ASP A 56 -15.87 -3.63 -2.03
C ASP A 56 -14.47 -3.40 -2.58
N VAL A 57 -13.54 -4.31 -2.25
CA VAL A 57 -12.16 -4.23 -2.70
C VAL A 57 -12.09 -4.32 -4.22
N SER A 58 -12.74 -5.31 -4.81
CA SER A 58 -12.74 -5.52 -6.26
C SER A 58 -13.31 -4.31 -6.98
N SER A 59 -14.42 -3.77 -6.49
CA SER A 59 -15.08 -2.60 -7.08
C SER A 59 -14.18 -1.37 -7.04
N ARG A 60 -13.53 -1.11 -5.91
CA ARG A 60 -12.70 0.08 -5.74
C ARG A 60 -11.41 0.01 -6.56
N ILE A 61 -10.78 -1.16 -6.64
CA ILE A 61 -9.56 -1.37 -7.44
C ILE A 61 -9.88 -1.29 -8.94
N SER A 62 -11.04 -1.79 -9.36
CA SER A 62 -11.42 -1.76 -10.78
C SER A 62 -11.57 -0.35 -11.35
N LYS A 63 -11.66 0.67 -10.51
CA LYS A 63 -11.71 2.08 -10.93
C LYS A 63 -10.36 2.61 -11.40
N PHE A 64 -9.30 1.84 -11.22
CA PHE A 64 -7.94 2.22 -11.59
C PHE A 64 -7.36 1.22 -12.60
N PRO A 65 -7.96 1.10 -13.81
CA PRO A 65 -7.49 0.11 -14.80
C PRO A 65 -6.07 0.44 -15.25
N ASN A 66 -5.26 -0.61 -15.42
CA ASN A 66 -3.88 -0.51 -15.91
C ASN A 66 -2.96 0.30 -14.99
N LYS A 67 -3.32 0.44 -13.72
CA LYS A 67 -2.48 1.10 -12.73
C LYS A 67 -1.67 0.09 -11.94
N LYS A 68 -0.56 0.56 -11.37
CA LYS A 68 0.25 -0.21 -10.43
C LYS A 68 -0.17 0.17 -9.02
N PHE A 69 -0.20 -0.82 -8.12
CA PHE A 69 -0.68 -0.62 -6.74
C PHE A 69 0.42 -0.89 -5.74
N VAL A 70 0.56 -0.01 -4.77
CA VAL A 70 1.44 -0.20 -3.61
C VAL A 70 0.58 -0.25 -2.36
N ILE A 71 0.74 -1.31 -1.59
CA ILE A 71 -0.01 -1.52 -0.35
C ILE A 71 0.85 -1.10 0.84
N VAL A 72 0.26 -0.35 1.75
CA VAL A 72 0.93 0.20 2.93
C VAL A 72 0.21 -0.23 4.20
N CYS A 73 0.98 -0.66 5.20
CA CYS A 73 0.49 -0.82 6.56
C CYS A 73 1.52 -0.24 7.55
N HIS A 74 1.50 -0.66 8.82
CA HIS A 74 2.43 -0.13 9.81
C HIS A 74 3.88 -0.53 9.50
N LYS A 75 4.14 -1.84 9.37
CA LYS A 75 5.50 -2.38 9.21
C LYS A 75 5.67 -3.36 8.05
N GLY A 76 4.68 -3.46 7.18
CA GLY A 76 4.79 -4.25 5.96
C GLY A 76 4.20 -5.65 6.02
N ILE A 77 3.66 -6.10 7.15
CA ILE A 77 3.14 -7.47 7.32
C ILE A 77 1.71 -7.60 6.80
N ARG A 78 0.79 -6.79 7.31
CA ARG A 78 -0.62 -6.80 6.87
C ARG A 78 -0.73 -6.48 5.38
N SER A 79 0.06 -5.53 4.91
CA SER A 79 0.06 -5.12 3.51
C SER A 79 0.58 -6.23 2.60
N TYR A 80 1.58 -6.98 3.02
CA TYR A 80 2.05 -8.14 2.27
C TYR A 80 0.93 -9.19 2.15
N ASN A 81 0.30 -9.53 3.26
CA ASN A 81 -0.77 -10.53 3.26
C ASN A 81 -1.97 -10.09 2.44
N PHE A 82 -2.33 -8.82 2.51
CA PHE A 82 -3.41 -8.27 1.70
C PHE A 82 -3.07 -8.29 0.21
N GLY A 83 -1.83 -7.93 -0.14
CA GLY A 83 -1.35 -8.01 -1.52
C GLY A 83 -1.41 -9.43 -2.06
N GLN A 84 -1.02 -10.41 -1.24
CA GLN A 84 -1.11 -11.82 -1.61
C GLN A 84 -2.56 -12.25 -1.85
N TRP A 85 -3.46 -11.81 -0.99
CA TRP A 85 -4.89 -12.06 -1.14
C TRP A 85 -5.44 -11.47 -2.45
N LEU A 86 -5.00 -10.26 -2.82
CA LEU A 86 -5.40 -9.64 -4.09
C LEU A 86 -4.95 -10.48 -5.27
N LEU A 87 -3.72 -11.00 -5.24
CA LEU A 87 -3.19 -11.87 -6.30
C LEU A 87 -3.93 -13.20 -6.35
N ASP A 88 -4.16 -13.81 -5.19
CA ASP A 88 -4.82 -15.12 -5.10
C ASP A 88 -6.27 -15.08 -5.57
N ASN A 89 -6.92 -13.93 -5.49
CA ASN A 89 -8.30 -13.73 -5.93
C ASN A 89 -8.40 -13.08 -7.31
N ASP A 90 -7.30 -12.98 -8.04
CA ASP A 90 -7.24 -12.41 -9.38
C ASP A 90 -7.81 -10.99 -9.48
N ILE A 91 -7.73 -10.22 -8.38
CA ILE A 91 -8.15 -8.83 -8.39
C ILE A 91 -7.08 -7.97 -9.07
N VAL A 92 -5.82 -8.34 -8.91
CA VAL A 92 -4.68 -7.73 -9.58
C VAL A 92 -3.75 -8.81 -10.12
N ASP A 93 -2.96 -8.48 -11.15
CA ASP A 93 -1.93 -9.37 -11.68
C ASP A 93 -0.58 -9.13 -11.02
N GLU A 94 -0.40 -7.96 -10.44
CA GLU A 94 0.85 -7.49 -9.89
C GLU A 94 0.55 -6.49 -8.78
N VAL A 95 1.32 -6.53 -7.71
CA VAL A 95 1.17 -5.61 -6.58
C VAL A 95 2.49 -5.46 -5.85
N TRP A 96 2.75 -4.26 -5.33
CA TRP A 96 3.92 -3.97 -4.52
C TRP A 96 3.53 -3.83 -3.06
N ASN A 97 4.41 -4.27 -2.18
CA ASN A 97 4.32 -4.09 -0.74
C ASN A 97 5.39 -3.11 -0.28
N LEU A 98 4.99 -2.04 0.40
CA LEU A 98 5.95 -1.17 1.08
C LEU A 98 6.49 -1.97 2.28
N SER A 99 7.69 -2.53 2.12
CA SER A 99 8.18 -3.63 2.95
C SER A 99 8.36 -3.32 4.43
N GLU A 100 8.59 -2.05 4.77
CA GLU A 100 8.69 -1.62 6.16
C GLU A 100 7.56 -0.65 6.55
N GLY A 101 6.57 -0.50 5.69
CA GLY A 101 5.38 0.28 5.93
C GLY A 101 5.63 1.76 6.20
N ILE A 102 4.66 2.39 6.84
CA ILE A 102 4.79 3.79 7.24
C ILE A 102 5.93 3.99 8.26
N ASP A 103 6.23 2.97 9.06
CA ASP A 103 7.33 3.04 10.01
C ASP A 103 8.67 3.27 9.31
N GLY A 104 8.96 2.51 8.26
CA GLY A 104 10.16 2.70 7.46
C GLY A 104 10.17 4.03 6.71
N TRP A 105 9.02 4.45 6.20
CA TRP A 105 8.89 5.75 5.54
C TRP A 105 9.22 6.90 6.50
N SER A 106 8.66 6.87 7.71
CA SER A 106 8.94 7.86 8.74
C SER A 106 10.41 7.89 9.11
N ARG A 107 11.00 6.73 9.35
CA ARG A 107 12.41 6.61 9.73
C ARG A 107 13.35 7.14 8.66
N ASP A 108 13.11 6.79 7.40
CA ASP A 108 14.10 6.96 6.32
C ASP A 108 13.83 8.17 5.43
N ILE A 109 12.58 8.59 5.27
CA ILE A 109 12.19 9.63 4.31
C ILE A 109 11.65 10.89 5.00
N ASP A 110 10.66 10.73 5.88
CA ASP A 110 9.98 11.87 6.49
C ASP A 110 9.84 11.72 8.02
N PRO A 111 10.88 12.13 8.77
CA PRO A 111 10.84 12.01 10.23
C PRO A 111 9.79 12.88 10.93
N LYS A 112 9.09 13.74 10.20
CA LYS A 112 7.96 14.51 10.76
C LYS A 112 6.74 13.65 10.99
N ILE A 113 6.62 12.51 10.29
CA ILE A 113 5.54 11.56 10.50
C ILE A 113 5.83 10.79 11.79
N PRO A 114 4.92 10.81 12.78
CA PRO A 114 5.15 10.08 14.03
C PRO A 114 5.35 8.60 13.82
N ARG A 115 6.20 8.00 14.62
CA ARG A 115 6.35 6.54 14.71
C ARG A 115 5.55 6.05 15.92
N TYR A 116 4.86 4.92 15.73
CA TYR A 116 4.03 4.37 16.78
C TYR A 116 4.19 2.87 16.95
#